data_1f09626f6562938131567d8c3cf63f9a
#
_entry.id   1f09626f6562938131567d8c3cf63f9a
#
_cell.length_a   1.000
_cell.length_b   1.000
_cell.length_c   1.000
_cell.angle_alpha   90.00
_cell.angle_beta   90.00
_cell.angle_gamma   90.00
#
_symmetry.space_group_name_H-M   'P 1'
#
loop_
_entity.id
_entity.type
_entity.pdbx_description
1 polymer ?
#
loop_
_entity_poly.entity_id
_entity_poly.type
_entity_poly.pdbx_seq_one_letter_code
_entity_poly.pdbx_strand_id
1 'polypeptide(L)'
;MTHVVIPLYEGVTPLDFAGPYQFLRALPEMDIELAAIDRKEIVADGLTFGEPLDLETIEACDILLVPGGLGCIAALETPRFLAAIRRLTEGATYVTSVCTGSLILAAAGLLTGRRAAIHWTFRELLAAFGAIPDAGRVVRDGNRITGGGVTAGIDFALSLIAELLGAEAAQAAQLLLEYAPKPPCDAGLPETAPRPVIDAVNARLSTALAYAERRIAIVAHQLRNEA
;
A
#
# COMPACT_ATOMS: atom_id res chain seq x y z
N MET A 1 16.75 -14.84 6.55
CA MET A 1 15.40 -14.31 6.87
C MET A 1 15.17 -13.15 5.94
N THR A 2 13.98 -13.04 5.38
CA THR A 2 13.60 -11.95 4.47
C THR A 2 13.12 -10.77 5.32
N HIS A 3 13.82 -9.66 5.25
CA HIS A 3 13.52 -8.46 6.03
C HIS A 3 12.45 -7.62 5.33
N VAL A 4 11.31 -7.43 6.00
CA VAL A 4 10.14 -6.67 5.51
C VAL A 4 9.97 -5.43 6.35
N VAL A 5 9.98 -4.26 5.74
CA VAL A 5 9.70 -2.99 6.43
C VAL A 5 8.34 -2.46 5.99
N ILE A 6 7.51 -2.13 6.97
CA ILE A 6 6.19 -1.53 6.78
C ILE A 6 6.19 -0.13 7.41
N PRO A 7 6.33 0.93 6.61
CA PRO A 7 6.30 2.30 7.11
C PRO A 7 4.86 2.71 7.49
N LEU A 8 4.68 3.13 8.73
CA LEU A 8 3.42 3.62 9.26
C LEU A 8 3.40 5.15 9.33
N TYR A 9 2.22 5.72 9.21
CA TYR A 9 1.98 7.16 9.28
C TYR A 9 0.57 7.44 9.81
N GLU A 10 0.33 8.63 10.31
CA GLU A 10 -0.98 9.05 10.83
C GLU A 10 -2.07 8.91 9.76
N GLY A 11 -3.20 8.28 10.11
CA GLY A 11 -4.30 8.03 9.17
C GLY A 11 -4.03 6.91 8.16
N VAL A 12 -3.05 6.03 8.42
CA VAL A 12 -2.91 4.75 7.71
C VAL A 12 -4.17 3.89 7.93
N THR A 13 -4.58 3.11 6.92
CA THR A 13 -5.67 2.14 7.10
C THR A 13 -5.12 0.87 7.75
N PRO A 14 -5.58 0.49 8.96
CA PRO A 14 -5.01 -0.66 9.68
C PRO A 14 -5.00 -1.96 8.88
N LEU A 15 -6.09 -2.29 8.18
CA LEU A 15 -6.17 -3.55 7.43
C LEU A 15 -5.21 -3.60 6.22
N ASP A 16 -4.77 -2.45 5.69
CA ASP A 16 -3.83 -2.39 4.57
C ASP A 16 -2.46 -3.00 4.92
N PHE A 17 -2.07 -2.96 6.19
CA PHE A 17 -0.84 -3.59 6.64
C PHE A 17 -1.07 -4.80 7.56
N ALA A 18 -2.10 -4.78 8.42
CA ALA A 18 -2.36 -5.89 9.33
C ALA A 18 -2.74 -7.18 8.58
N GLY A 19 -3.48 -7.06 7.46
CA GLY A 19 -3.77 -8.18 6.58
C GLY A 19 -2.49 -8.84 6.04
N PRO A 20 -1.68 -8.13 5.26
CA PRO A 20 -0.40 -8.64 4.78
C PRO A 20 0.54 -9.08 5.91
N TYR A 21 0.64 -8.31 6.99
CA TYR A 21 1.45 -8.65 8.16
C TYR A 21 1.11 -10.04 8.69
N GLN A 22 -0.17 -10.34 8.88
CA GLN A 22 -0.61 -11.62 9.44
C GLN A 22 -0.24 -12.80 8.53
N PHE A 23 -0.37 -12.64 7.21
CA PHE A 23 -0.01 -13.69 6.24
C PHE A 23 1.50 -13.89 6.14
N LEU A 24 2.27 -12.82 6.09
CA LEU A 24 3.74 -12.91 6.06
C LEU A 24 4.28 -13.45 7.37
N ARG A 25 3.72 -13.05 8.52
CA ARG A 25 4.14 -13.52 9.86
C ARG A 25 3.85 -15.01 10.10
N ALA A 26 2.97 -15.62 9.30
CA ALA A 26 2.74 -17.07 9.33
C ALA A 26 3.95 -17.89 8.84
N LEU A 27 4.95 -17.24 8.24
CA LEU A 27 6.14 -17.86 7.68
C LEU A 27 7.36 -17.55 8.56
N PRO A 28 8.10 -18.56 9.03
CA PRO A 28 9.26 -18.35 9.91
C PRO A 28 10.42 -17.62 9.23
N GLU A 29 10.46 -17.61 7.89
CA GLU A 29 11.49 -16.94 7.10
C GLU A 29 11.35 -15.40 7.07
N MET A 30 10.21 -14.87 7.52
CA MET A 30 9.91 -13.43 7.47
C MET A 30 10.28 -12.75 8.78
N ASP A 31 11.06 -11.69 8.67
CA ASP A 31 11.35 -10.73 9.74
C ASP A 31 10.67 -9.40 9.38
N ILE A 32 9.64 -9.01 10.16
CA ILE A 32 8.75 -7.92 9.79
C ILE A 32 8.84 -6.81 10.83
N GLU A 33 9.21 -5.62 10.38
CA GLU A 33 9.35 -4.42 11.18
C GLU A 33 8.29 -3.37 10.81
N LEU A 34 7.60 -2.85 11.83
CA LEU A 34 6.76 -1.66 11.71
C LEU A 34 7.62 -0.45 12.09
N ALA A 35 7.64 0.56 11.23
CA ALA A 35 8.50 1.72 11.44
C ALA A 35 7.73 3.03 11.19
N ALA A 36 8.07 4.08 11.93
CA ALA A 36 7.49 5.42 11.76
C ALA A 36 8.57 6.50 11.95
N ILE A 37 8.36 7.67 11.38
CA ILE A 37 9.25 8.83 11.60
C ILE A 37 9.27 9.17 13.10
N ASP A 38 10.47 9.40 13.63
CA ASP A 38 10.70 9.73 15.04
C ASP A 38 10.17 8.66 16.03
N ARG A 39 9.95 7.41 15.58
CA ARG A 39 9.33 6.35 16.39
C ARG A 39 7.97 6.74 16.95
N LYS A 40 7.29 7.63 16.26
CA LYS A 40 6.00 8.17 16.71
C LYS A 40 4.96 7.05 16.77
N GLU A 41 4.25 6.98 17.89
CA GLU A 41 3.04 6.19 18.02
C GLU A 41 2.03 6.61 16.94
N ILE A 42 1.43 5.64 16.26
CA ILE A 42 0.49 5.89 15.17
C ILE A 42 -0.92 5.55 15.63
N VAL A 43 -1.82 6.51 15.50
CA VAL A 43 -3.25 6.30 15.71
C VAL A 43 -3.96 6.22 14.36
N ALA A 44 -4.70 5.14 14.15
CA ALA A 44 -5.40 4.88 12.90
C ALA A 44 -6.74 4.19 13.17
N ASP A 45 -7.83 4.80 12.71
CA ASP A 45 -9.20 4.30 12.88
C ASP A 45 -9.55 3.89 14.34
N GLY A 46 -9.01 4.61 15.33
CA GLY A 46 -9.21 4.35 16.76
C GLY A 46 -8.31 3.25 17.33
N LEU A 47 -7.42 2.66 16.53
CA LEU A 47 -6.40 1.73 17.00
C LEU A 47 -5.07 2.47 17.20
N THR A 48 -4.33 2.07 18.23
CA THR A 48 -3.01 2.62 18.53
C THR A 48 -1.94 1.58 18.26
N PHE A 49 -0.96 1.95 17.45
CA PHE A 49 0.22 1.16 17.14
C PHE A 49 1.43 1.83 17.79
N GLY A 50 1.84 1.28 18.94
CA GLY A 50 2.93 1.81 19.74
C GLY A 50 4.28 1.22 19.37
N GLU A 51 5.35 1.90 19.83
CA GLU A 51 6.74 1.45 19.76
C GLU A 51 7.23 1.01 18.36
N PRO A 52 6.88 1.70 17.26
CA PRO A 52 7.48 1.40 15.98
C PRO A 52 8.98 1.69 16.00
N LEU A 53 9.74 1.06 15.11
CA LEU A 53 11.14 1.45 14.89
C LEU A 53 11.21 2.84 14.24
N ASP A 54 12.37 3.48 14.34
CA ASP A 54 12.59 4.72 13.61
C ASP A 54 12.85 4.44 12.14
N LEU A 55 11.92 4.88 11.29
CA LEU A 55 12.00 4.68 9.86
C LEU A 55 13.28 5.28 9.24
N GLU A 56 13.83 6.32 9.84
CA GLU A 56 15.03 6.99 9.33
C GLU A 56 16.32 6.25 9.65
N THR A 57 16.31 5.36 10.64
CA THR A 57 17.50 4.57 11.04
C THR A 57 17.60 3.22 10.35
N ILE A 58 16.53 2.75 9.68
CA ILE A 58 16.57 1.51 8.92
C ILE A 58 17.28 1.75 7.60
N GLU A 59 18.41 1.09 7.40
CA GLU A 59 19.29 1.33 6.25
C GLU A 59 18.81 0.60 4.98
N ALA A 60 18.29 -0.63 5.12
CA ALA A 60 17.87 -1.47 3.99
C ALA A 60 16.76 -2.45 4.38
N CYS A 61 16.06 -2.96 3.39
CA CYS A 61 15.11 -4.07 3.52
C CYS A 61 15.10 -4.91 2.22
N ASP A 62 14.63 -6.16 2.33
CA ASP A 62 14.39 -7.00 1.16
C ASP A 62 13.04 -6.65 0.52
N ILE A 63 12.06 -6.30 1.34
CA ILE A 63 10.70 -5.95 0.90
C ILE A 63 10.25 -4.69 1.62
N LEU A 64 9.92 -3.67 0.84
CA LEU A 64 9.21 -2.50 1.34
C LEU A 64 7.72 -2.67 1.06
N LEU A 65 6.86 -2.63 2.10
CA LEU A 65 5.41 -2.69 1.97
C LEU A 65 4.79 -1.38 2.46
N VAL A 66 4.34 -0.55 1.53
CA VAL A 66 3.72 0.76 1.84
C VAL A 66 2.20 0.62 1.90
N PRO A 67 1.59 0.69 3.08
CA PRO A 67 0.14 0.66 3.24
C PRO A 67 -0.50 1.96 2.78
N GLY A 68 -1.80 1.93 2.49
CA GLY A 68 -2.60 3.10 2.20
C GLY A 68 -3.33 3.66 3.41
N GLY A 69 -4.28 4.52 3.15
CA GLY A 69 -5.08 5.27 4.12
C GLY A 69 -5.28 6.70 3.65
N LEU A 70 -6.24 7.40 4.22
CA LEU A 70 -6.50 8.80 3.85
C LEU A 70 -5.36 9.74 4.27
N GLY A 71 -4.53 9.34 5.25
CA GLY A 71 -3.32 10.05 5.65
C GLY A 71 -2.18 10.00 4.61
N CYS A 72 -2.30 9.21 3.54
CA CYS A 72 -1.27 9.07 2.51
C CYS A 72 -0.88 10.43 1.88
N ILE A 73 -1.81 11.38 1.79
CA ILE A 73 -1.54 12.71 1.23
C ILE A 73 -0.57 13.49 2.13
N ALA A 74 -0.76 13.49 3.44
CA ALA A 74 0.18 14.11 4.37
C ALA A 74 1.53 13.38 4.37
N ALA A 75 1.52 12.06 4.27
CA ALA A 75 2.74 11.25 4.19
C ALA A 75 3.56 11.56 2.93
N LEU A 76 2.93 11.62 1.76
CA LEU A 76 3.64 11.95 0.51
C LEU A 76 4.13 13.40 0.42
N GLU A 77 3.60 14.30 1.25
CA GLU A 77 4.06 15.68 1.40
C GLU A 77 5.17 15.84 2.46
N THR A 78 5.51 14.77 3.18
CA THR A 78 6.54 14.77 4.21
C THR A 78 7.89 14.38 3.59
N PRO A 79 8.86 15.34 3.39
CA PRO A 79 10.11 15.06 2.70
C PRO A 79 10.94 13.95 3.37
N ARG A 80 10.99 13.93 4.71
CA ARG A 80 11.71 12.90 5.49
C ARG A 80 11.14 11.51 5.21
N PHE A 81 9.80 11.40 5.16
CA PHE A 81 9.12 10.13 4.87
C PHE A 81 9.44 9.64 3.45
N LEU A 82 9.30 10.51 2.44
CA LEU A 82 9.64 10.13 1.05
C LEU A 82 11.12 9.81 0.87
N ALA A 83 12.02 10.51 1.57
CA ALA A 83 13.45 10.19 1.55
C ALA A 83 13.73 8.80 2.11
N ALA A 84 13.09 8.43 3.22
CA ALA A 84 13.20 7.09 3.79
C ALA A 84 12.64 6.01 2.84
N ILE A 85 11.47 6.25 2.21
CA ILE A 85 10.90 5.37 1.20
C ILE A 85 11.89 5.15 0.04
N ARG A 86 12.47 6.20 -0.52
CA ARG A 86 13.44 6.09 -1.63
C ARG A 86 14.66 5.27 -1.20
N ARG A 87 15.27 5.60 -0.05
CA ARG A 87 16.44 4.89 0.48
C ARG A 87 16.18 3.39 0.63
N LEU A 88 15.07 3.00 1.24
CA LEU A 88 14.72 1.59 1.46
C LEU A 88 14.48 0.83 0.15
N THR A 89 14.21 1.53 -0.96
CA THR A 89 14.00 0.87 -2.25
C THR A 89 15.28 0.64 -3.04
N GLU A 90 16.40 1.26 -2.69
CA GLU A 90 17.67 1.14 -3.44
C GLU A 90 18.20 -0.30 -3.49
N GLY A 91 18.00 -1.08 -2.43
CA GLY A 91 18.41 -2.48 -2.35
C GLY A 91 17.26 -3.49 -2.27
N ALA A 92 16.02 -3.03 -2.26
CA ALA A 92 14.88 -3.91 -2.07
C ALA A 92 14.63 -4.85 -3.27
N THR A 93 14.48 -6.13 -2.98
CA THR A 93 14.06 -7.13 -3.97
C THR A 93 12.66 -6.84 -4.49
N TYR A 94 11.75 -6.46 -3.59
CA TYR A 94 10.39 -6.05 -3.94
C TYR A 94 10.00 -4.73 -3.29
N VAL A 95 9.43 -3.85 -4.09
CA VAL A 95 8.82 -2.58 -3.65
C VAL A 95 7.33 -2.70 -3.83
N THR A 96 6.59 -2.65 -2.75
CA THR A 96 5.19 -3.03 -2.75
C THR A 96 4.30 -2.02 -2.05
N SER A 97 3.03 -2.02 -2.40
CA SER A 97 2.02 -1.18 -1.75
C SER A 97 0.64 -1.84 -1.74
N VAL A 98 -0.20 -1.36 -0.85
CA VAL A 98 -1.63 -1.69 -0.81
C VAL A 98 -2.42 -0.38 -0.83
N CYS A 99 -3.56 -0.38 -1.51
CA CYS A 99 -4.51 0.73 -1.53
C CYS A 99 -3.85 2.05 -1.98
N THR A 100 -4.09 3.16 -1.27
CA THR A 100 -3.48 4.47 -1.59
C THR A 100 -1.99 4.58 -1.28
N GLY A 101 -1.36 3.54 -0.74
CA GLY A 101 0.10 3.45 -0.63
C GLY A 101 0.83 3.56 -1.97
N SER A 102 0.15 3.18 -3.07
CA SER A 102 0.66 3.38 -4.43
C SER A 102 0.87 4.86 -4.79
N LEU A 103 0.12 5.81 -4.20
CA LEU A 103 0.36 7.25 -4.38
C LEU A 103 1.68 7.69 -3.73
N ILE A 104 2.02 7.12 -2.58
CA ILE A 104 3.29 7.38 -1.91
C ILE A 104 4.46 6.89 -2.78
N LEU A 105 4.38 5.66 -3.29
CA LEU A 105 5.39 5.13 -4.21
C LEU A 105 5.50 5.96 -5.49
N ALA A 106 4.37 6.41 -6.03
CA ALA A 106 4.32 7.24 -7.23
C ALA A 106 4.96 8.62 -6.99
N ALA A 107 4.66 9.28 -5.87
CA ALA A 107 5.28 10.54 -5.46
C ALA A 107 6.79 10.39 -5.17
N ALA A 108 7.23 9.21 -4.74
CA ALA A 108 8.65 8.89 -4.60
C ALA A 108 9.36 8.65 -5.95
N GLY A 109 8.63 8.66 -7.10
CA GLY A 109 9.18 8.40 -8.43
C GLY A 109 9.32 6.92 -8.80
N LEU A 110 8.83 6.02 -7.93
CA LEU A 110 9.09 4.58 -8.02
C LEU A 110 8.13 3.83 -8.96
N LEU A 111 7.06 4.50 -9.43
CA LEU A 111 6.05 3.94 -10.33
C LEU A 111 5.98 4.63 -11.70
N THR A 112 6.89 5.54 -12.02
CA THR A 112 6.92 6.22 -13.34
C THR A 112 7.07 5.19 -14.47
N GLY A 113 6.12 5.20 -15.42
CA GLY A 113 6.04 4.25 -16.52
C GLY A 113 5.68 2.81 -16.13
N ARG A 114 5.27 2.56 -14.88
CA ARG A 114 4.90 1.25 -14.35
C ARG A 114 3.40 1.13 -14.16
N ARG A 115 2.85 -0.07 -14.41
CA ARG A 115 1.46 -0.39 -14.06
C ARG A 115 1.35 -0.57 -12.56
N ALA A 116 0.27 -0.02 -11.97
CA ALA A 116 0.04 -0.13 -10.53
C ALA A 116 -1.44 -0.20 -10.19
N ALA A 117 -1.78 -1.10 -9.26
CA ALA A 117 -3.07 -1.13 -8.60
C ALA A 117 -3.13 -0.10 -7.46
N ILE A 118 -4.32 0.34 -7.17
CA ILE A 118 -4.66 1.26 -6.08
C ILE A 118 -6.14 1.10 -5.74
N HIS A 119 -6.60 1.66 -4.65
CA HIS A 119 -8.04 1.76 -4.38
C HIS A 119 -8.77 2.44 -5.56
N TRP A 120 -9.85 1.81 -6.04
CA TRP A 120 -10.53 2.18 -7.28
C TRP A 120 -10.92 3.66 -7.38
N THR A 121 -11.34 4.28 -6.28
CA THR A 121 -11.75 5.70 -6.24
C THR A 121 -10.59 6.66 -6.52
N PHE A 122 -9.35 6.27 -6.23
CA PHE A 122 -8.14 7.09 -6.40
C PHE A 122 -7.31 6.69 -7.63
N ARG A 123 -7.81 5.76 -8.45
CA ARG A 123 -7.06 5.12 -9.54
C ARG A 123 -6.46 6.14 -10.52
N GLU A 124 -7.25 7.09 -10.96
CA GLU A 124 -6.82 8.08 -11.96
C GLU A 124 -5.74 9.03 -11.45
N LEU A 125 -5.60 9.18 -10.13
CA LEU A 125 -4.61 10.08 -9.54
C LEU A 125 -3.16 9.58 -9.74
N LEU A 126 -2.95 8.29 -9.98
CA LEU A 126 -1.63 7.73 -10.28
C LEU A 126 -1.00 8.36 -11.53
N ALA A 127 -1.81 8.70 -12.52
CA ALA A 127 -1.34 9.28 -13.78
C ALA A 127 -0.62 10.64 -13.57
N ALA A 128 -0.94 11.38 -12.52
CA ALA A 128 -0.28 12.66 -12.21
C ALA A 128 1.23 12.52 -11.97
N PHE A 129 1.67 11.33 -11.53
CA PHE A 129 3.08 10.98 -11.28
C PHE A 129 3.68 10.12 -12.41
N GLY A 130 3.00 9.97 -13.55
CA GLY A 130 3.47 9.18 -14.67
C GLY A 130 3.34 7.66 -14.50
N ALA A 131 2.64 7.18 -13.47
CA ALA A 131 2.30 5.78 -13.32
C ALA A 131 1.13 5.41 -14.25
N ILE A 132 1.01 4.13 -14.61
CA ILE A 132 -0.05 3.59 -15.45
C ILE A 132 -1.09 2.92 -14.54
N PRO A 133 -2.28 3.53 -14.36
CA PRO A 133 -3.32 2.95 -13.52
C PRO A 133 -3.80 1.60 -14.05
N ASP A 134 -3.92 0.61 -13.16
CA ASP A 134 -4.40 -0.72 -13.50
C ASP A 134 -5.55 -1.13 -12.56
N ALA A 135 -6.58 -1.78 -13.12
CA ALA A 135 -7.77 -2.22 -12.37
C ALA A 135 -7.57 -3.56 -11.65
N GLY A 136 -6.45 -4.23 -11.88
CA GLY A 136 -6.15 -5.52 -11.27
C GLY A 136 -6.15 -5.45 -9.74
N ARG A 137 -6.67 -6.50 -9.12
CA ARG A 137 -6.70 -6.60 -7.65
C ARG A 137 -5.30 -6.70 -7.06
N VAL A 138 -4.39 -7.40 -7.74
CA VAL A 138 -2.94 -7.40 -7.50
C VAL A 138 -2.26 -7.23 -8.86
N VAL A 139 -1.40 -6.24 -8.97
CA VAL A 139 -0.68 -5.92 -10.21
C VAL A 139 0.81 -6.05 -9.97
N ARG A 140 1.46 -6.83 -10.82
CA ARG A 140 2.91 -6.96 -10.86
C ARG A 140 3.47 -6.29 -12.11
N ASP A 141 4.51 -5.48 -11.91
CA ASP A 141 5.32 -4.89 -12.97
C ASP A 141 6.79 -4.91 -12.56
N GLY A 142 7.52 -5.91 -13.03
CA GLY A 142 8.88 -6.20 -12.57
C GLY A 142 8.91 -6.57 -11.09
N ASN A 143 9.69 -5.83 -10.32
CA ASN A 143 9.75 -5.98 -8.86
C ASN A 143 8.78 -5.05 -8.10
N ARG A 144 7.85 -4.42 -8.80
CA ARG A 144 6.74 -3.69 -8.19
C ARG A 144 5.53 -4.61 -8.10
N ILE A 145 5.00 -4.81 -6.88
CA ILE A 145 3.77 -5.56 -6.67
C ILE A 145 2.83 -4.67 -5.87
N THR A 146 1.70 -4.33 -6.45
CA THR A 146 0.75 -3.39 -5.86
C THR A 146 -0.63 -4.03 -5.68
N GLY A 147 -1.21 -3.89 -4.52
CA GLY A 147 -2.57 -4.33 -4.20
C GLY A 147 -3.59 -3.19 -4.35
N GLY A 148 -4.78 -3.52 -4.79
CA GLY A 148 -5.93 -2.62 -4.90
C GLY A 148 -6.45 -2.13 -3.55
N GLY A 149 -7.79 -1.99 -3.42
CA GLY A 149 -8.37 -1.49 -2.17
C GLY A 149 -8.23 -2.45 -1.00
N VAL A 150 -8.08 -1.94 0.14
CA VAL A 150 -7.95 -2.48 1.51
C VAL A 150 -7.77 -4.00 1.61
N THR A 151 -8.84 -4.75 1.36
CA THR A 151 -8.84 -6.23 1.48
C THR A 151 -7.98 -6.93 0.43
N ALA A 152 -7.58 -6.24 -0.65
CA ALA A 152 -6.65 -6.78 -1.63
C ALA A 152 -5.26 -7.05 -1.01
N GLY A 153 -4.95 -6.44 0.14
CA GLY A 153 -3.72 -6.71 0.89
C GLY A 153 -3.52 -8.18 1.25
N ILE A 154 -4.61 -8.93 1.48
CA ILE A 154 -4.54 -10.37 1.76
C ILE A 154 -4.14 -11.15 0.50
N ASP A 155 -4.81 -10.91 -0.62
CA ASP A 155 -4.48 -11.58 -1.89
C ASP A 155 -3.09 -11.17 -2.40
N PHE A 156 -2.72 -9.91 -2.15
CA PHE A 156 -1.37 -9.41 -2.40
C PHE A 156 -0.32 -10.18 -1.60
N ALA A 157 -0.54 -10.39 -0.29
CA ALA A 157 0.39 -11.13 0.56
C ALA A 157 0.56 -12.57 0.08
N LEU A 158 -0.52 -13.27 -0.27
CA LEU A 158 -0.46 -14.61 -0.85
C LEU A 158 0.29 -14.63 -2.19
N SER A 159 0.08 -13.62 -3.04
CA SER A 159 0.80 -13.49 -4.30
C SER A 159 2.30 -13.27 -4.09
N LEU A 160 2.66 -12.45 -3.10
CA LEU A 160 4.05 -12.18 -2.73
C LEU A 160 4.72 -13.44 -2.14
N ILE A 161 4.02 -14.19 -1.27
CA ILE A 161 4.50 -15.46 -0.73
C ILE A 161 4.75 -16.48 -1.85
N ALA A 162 3.81 -16.60 -2.79
CA ALA A 162 3.95 -17.51 -3.92
C ALA A 162 5.15 -17.15 -4.80
N GLU A 163 5.44 -15.87 -4.96
CA GLU A 163 6.61 -15.37 -5.69
C GLU A 163 7.94 -15.68 -4.98
N LEU A 164 7.98 -15.50 -3.66
CA LEU A 164 9.18 -15.66 -2.84
C LEU A 164 9.51 -17.13 -2.53
N LEU A 165 8.50 -17.91 -2.17
CA LEU A 165 8.66 -19.24 -1.58
C LEU A 165 7.91 -20.34 -2.35
N GLY A 166 7.22 -19.97 -3.43
CA GLY A 166 6.46 -20.90 -4.24
C GLY A 166 5.01 -21.11 -3.79
N ALA A 167 4.24 -21.74 -4.68
CA ALA A 167 2.79 -21.92 -4.51
C ALA A 167 2.42 -22.75 -3.27
N GLU A 168 3.25 -23.72 -2.88
CA GLU A 168 3.00 -24.58 -1.71
C GLU A 168 3.02 -23.76 -0.41
N ALA A 169 3.99 -22.86 -0.26
CA ALA A 169 4.08 -21.97 0.90
C ALA A 169 2.86 -21.03 0.98
N ALA A 170 2.41 -20.47 -0.17
CA ALA A 170 1.22 -19.64 -0.21
C ALA A 170 -0.05 -20.43 0.17
N GLN A 171 -0.21 -21.67 -0.31
CA GLN A 171 -1.33 -22.55 0.04
C GLN A 171 -1.29 -22.92 1.52
N ALA A 172 -0.12 -23.17 2.08
CA ALA A 172 0.04 -23.49 3.50
C ALA A 172 -0.37 -22.27 4.36
N ALA A 173 0.07 -21.06 4.02
CA ALA A 173 -0.34 -19.82 4.72
C ALA A 173 -1.85 -19.58 4.58
N GLN A 174 -2.41 -19.79 3.40
CA GLN A 174 -3.85 -19.66 3.14
C GLN A 174 -4.67 -20.62 4.01
N LEU A 175 -4.26 -21.88 4.08
CA LEU A 175 -4.94 -22.91 4.88
C LEU A 175 -4.77 -22.65 6.38
N LEU A 176 -3.56 -22.28 6.83
CA LEU A 176 -3.28 -21.99 8.23
C LEU A 176 -4.17 -20.86 8.77
N LEU A 177 -4.43 -19.85 7.95
CA LEU A 177 -5.26 -18.70 8.32
C LEU A 177 -6.72 -18.84 7.88
N GLU A 178 -7.10 -20.03 7.35
CA GLU A 178 -8.47 -20.35 6.88
C GLU A 178 -9.05 -19.26 5.95
N TYR A 179 -8.22 -18.71 5.06
CA TYR A 179 -8.67 -17.70 4.13
C TYR A 179 -9.48 -18.32 2.98
N ALA A 180 -10.78 -18.47 3.24
CA ALA A 180 -11.79 -18.97 2.32
C ALA A 180 -12.96 -17.97 2.19
N PRO A 181 -12.74 -16.79 1.56
CA PRO A 181 -13.70 -15.69 1.59
C PRO A 181 -15.04 -16.07 0.93
N LYS A 182 -16.14 -15.80 1.64
CA LYS A 182 -17.50 -16.06 1.17
C LYS A 182 -18.41 -14.89 1.56
N PRO A 183 -18.25 -13.73 0.94
CA PRO A 183 -19.04 -12.55 1.25
C PRO A 183 -20.52 -12.77 0.91
N PRO A 184 -21.46 -12.21 1.69
CA PRO A 184 -22.89 -12.33 1.44
C PRO A 184 -23.38 -11.50 0.22
N CYS A 185 -22.53 -10.60 -0.30
CA CYS A 185 -22.84 -9.70 -1.40
C CYS A 185 -21.74 -9.75 -2.45
N ASP A 186 -22.10 -9.47 -3.72
CA ASP A 186 -21.18 -9.36 -4.85
C ASP A 186 -21.06 -7.89 -5.31
N ALA A 187 -20.67 -7.02 -4.38
CA ALA A 187 -20.49 -5.59 -4.62
C ALA A 187 -19.08 -5.11 -4.22
N GLY A 188 -18.11 -6.01 -4.26
CA GLY A 188 -16.74 -5.71 -3.87
C GLY A 188 -15.91 -4.96 -4.90
N LEU A 189 -16.40 -4.85 -6.13
CA LEU A 189 -15.76 -4.14 -7.24
C LEU A 189 -16.73 -3.15 -7.88
N PRO A 190 -16.26 -2.00 -8.39
CA PRO A 190 -17.14 -1.04 -9.07
C PRO A 190 -17.82 -1.63 -10.32
N GLU A 191 -17.21 -2.64 -10.94
CA GLU A 191 -17.74 -3.33 -12.12
C GLU A 191 -18.94 -4.23 -11.79
N THR A 192 -19.05 -4.73 -10.55
CA THR A 192 -20.14 -5.63 -10.11
C THR A 192 -21.13 -4.94 -9.17
N ALA A 193 -20.73 -3.83 -8.54
CA ALA A 193 -21.57 -3.12 -7.59
C ALA A 193 -22.77 -2.42 -8.28
N PRO A 194 -23.98 -2.44 -7.66
CA PRO A 194 -25.10 -1.65 -8.13
C PRO A 194 -24.80 -0.14 -8.15
N ARG A 195 -25.28 0.56 -9.18
CA ARG A 195 -25.03 2.01 -9.36
C ARG A 195 -25.34 2.85 -8.12
N PRO A 196 -26.45 2.66 -7.38
CA PRO A 196 -26.72 3.43 -6.17
C PRO A 196 -25.68 3.23 -5.07
N VAL A 197 -25.09 2.02 -4.99
CA VAL A 197 -24.01 1.71 -4.03
C VAL A 197 -22.73 2.45 -4.39
N ILE A 198 -22.37 2.47 -5.68
CA ILE A 198 -21.22 3.23 -6.20
C ILE A 198 -21.40 4.72 -5.89
N ASP A 199 -22.59 5.28 -6.18
CA ASP A 199 -22.88 6.70 -5.96
C ASP A 199 -22.80 7.07 -4.46
N ALA A 200 -23.29 6.20 -3.57
CA ALA A 200 -23.19 6.39 -2.12
C ALA A 200 -21.72 6.37 -1.62
N VAL A 201 -20.90 5.45 -2.13
CA VAL A 201 -19.47 5.40 -1.78
C VAL A 201 -18.73 6.62 -2.31
N ASN A 202 -18.99 7.04 -3.55
CA ASN A 202 -18.41 8.24 -4.12
C ASN A 202 -18.80 9.50 -3.34
N ALA A 203 -20.05 9.63 -2.94
CA ALA A 203 -20.51 10.75 -2.11
C ALA A 203 -19.77 10.78 -0.76
N ARG A 204 -19.58 9.61 -0.11
CA ARG A 204 -18.86 9.48 1.15
C ARG A 204 -17.38 9.89 1.03
N LEU A 205 -16.74 9.59 -0.08
CA LEU A 205 -15.31 9.87 -0.31
C LEU A 205 -15.06 11.20 -1.03
N SER A 206 -16.10 11.90 -1.47
CA SER A 206 -15.99 13.09 -2.33
C SER A 206 -15.06 14.17 -1.77
N THR A 207 -15.17 14.48 -0.47
CA THR A 207 -14.33 15.49 0.19
C THR A 207 -12.87 15.07 0.23
N ALA A 208 -12.61 13.81 0.58
CA ALA A 208 -11.25 13.26 0.63
C ALA A 208 -10.62 13.19 -0.77
N LEU A 209 -11.41 12.79 -1.77
CA LEU A 209 -10.96 12.73 -3.16
C LEU A 209 -10.62 14.13 -3.69
N ALA A 210 -11.51 15.12 -3.51
CA ALA A 210 -11.26 16.49 -3.94
C ALA A 210 -10.05 17.13 -3.23
N TYR A 211 -9.80 16.78 -1.97
CA TYR A 211 -8.58 17.18 -1.27
C TYR A 211 -7.35 16.52 -1.91
N ALA A 212 -7.39 15.21 -2.12
CA ALA A 212 -6.29 14.46 -2.73
C ALA A 212 -5.94 14.99 -4.14
N GLU A 213 -6.93 15.22 -5.00
CA GLU A 213 -6.75 15.78 -6.34
C GLU A 213 -5.96 17.10 -6.32
N ARG A 214 -6.38 18.04 -5.46
CA ARG A 214 -5.71 19.33 -5.33
C ARG A 214 -4.27 19.20 -4.86
N ARG A 215 -4.03 18.36 -3.82
CA ARG A 215 -2.69 18.22 -3.23
C ARG A 215 -1.74 17.48 -4.18
N ILE A 216 -2.21 16.41 -4.80
CA ILE A 216 -1.45 15.63 -5.78
C ILE A 216 -1.04 16.50 -6.98
N ALA A 217 -1.93 17.36 -7.49
CA ALA A 217 -1.58 18.26 -8.58
C ALA A 217 -0.43 19.20 -8.21
N ILE A 218 -0.40 19.72 -6.97
CA ILE A 218 0.67 20.55 -6.44
C ILE A 218 1.98 19.77 -6.36
N VAL A 219 1.97 18.61 -5.70
CA VAL A 219 3.16 17.79 -5.50
C VAL A 219 3.73 17.30 -6.83
N ALA A 220 2.90 16.84 -7.75
CA ALA A 220 3.33 16.41 -9.07
C ALA A 220 3.94 17.57 -9.89
N HIS A 221 3.44 18.79 -9.72
CA HIS A 221 4.03 19.97 -10.36
C HIS A 221 5.42 20.29 -9.78
N GLN A 222 5.57 20.25 -8.45
CA GLN A 222 6.86 20.49 -7.77
C GLN A 222 7.92 19.46 -8.22
N LEU A 223 7.58 18.18 -8.20
CA LEU A 223 8.49 17.11 -8.61
C LEU A 223 8.96 17.22 -10.08
N ARG A 224 8.10 17.73 -10.99
CA ARG A 224 8.50 17.97 -12.39
C ARG A 224 9.47 19.14 -12.55
N ASN A 225 9.48 20.09 -11.64
CA ASN A 225 10.38 21.24 -11.69
C ASN A 225 11.73 20.99 -11.03
N GLU A 226 11.83 19.92 -10.21
CA GLU A 226 13.07 19.50 -9.54
C GLU A 226 13.84 18.43 -10.33
N ALA A 227 13.26 17.84 -11.36
CA ALA A 227 13.83 16.79 -12.22
C ALA A 227 14.49 17.40 -13.47
#